data_b62abcd83e488ceac038cea5b93412d8
#
_entry.id   b62abcd83e488ceac038cea5b93412d8
#
_cell.length_a   1.000
_cell.length_b   1.000
_cell.length_c   1.000
_cell.angle_alpha   90.00
_cell.angle_beta   90.00
_cell.angle_gamma   90.00
#
_symmetry.space_group_name_H-M   'P 1'
#
loop_
_entity.id
_entity.type
_entity.pdbx_description
1 polymer ?
#
loop_
_entity_poly.entity_id
_entity_poly.type
_entity_poly.pdbx_seq_one_letter_code
_entity_poly.pdbx_strand_id
1 'polypeptide(L)'
;MKRETLMILRYDESYPITEGAGQRAIADMIENIFVDDIVDQGGVKPKSVRTIEDVSLNNVLIDIKTRDVNRSFSMPNLISIDRLRKNKDRTIRYVFVDYEVKDNEARIVKVTTKDIHEIPWECLAIQNLGLGQLQLAKEINASYDGSKEE
;
A
#
# COMPACT_ATOMS: atom_id res chain seq x y z
N MET A 1 -17.94 2.54 -9.50
CA MET A 1 -17.18 1.33 -9.29
C MET A 1 -16.42 1.40 -7.99
N LYS A 2 -16.24 0.26 -7.39
CA LYS A 2 -15.55 0.21 -6.11
C LYS A 2 -14.11 0.61 -6.19
N ARG A 3 -13.51 0.39 -7.35
CA ARG A 3 -12.12 0.78 -7.57
C ARG A 3 -11.96 2.29 -7.45
N GLU A 4 -12.87 3.04 -8.04
CA GLU A 4 -12.76 4.50 -7.98
C GLU A 4 -12.91 5.00 -6.56
N THR A 5 -13.71 4.33 -5.77
CA THR A 5 -13.89 4.73 -4.38
C THR A 5 -12.57 4.71 -3.63
N LEU A 6 -11.75 3.69 -3.88
CA LEU A 6 -10.44 3.61 -3.22
C LEU A 6 -9.47 4.65 -3.73
N MET A 7 -9.61 5.08 -4.99
CA MET A 7 -8.62 5.94 -5.61
C MET A 7 -8.73 7.39 -5.21
N ILE A 8 -9.85 7.81 -4.64
CA ILE A 8 -10.00 9.21 -4.24
C ILE A 8 -9.48 9.50 -2.84
N LEU A 9 -8.86 8.50 -2.21
CA LEU A 9 -8.45 8.64 -0.83
C LEU A 9 -7.30 9.61 -0.67
N ARG A 10 -7.53 10.65 0.09
CA ARG A 10 -6.52 11.45 0.79
C ARG A 10 -5.41 12.08 -0.05
N TYR A 11 -5.56 12.13 -1.36
CA TYR A 11 -4.54 12.79 -2.17
C TYR A 11 -4.42 14.27 -1.75
N ASP A 12 -3.19 14.73 -1.59
CA ASP A 12 -2.84 16.13 -1.27
C ASP A 12 -3.29 16.59 0.12
N GLU A 13 -3.78 15.68 0.97
CA GLU A 13 -4.10 16.04 2.35
C GLU A 13 -2.85 15.98 3.21
N SER A 14 -2.86 16.79 4.26
CA SER A 14 -1.76 16.85 5.21
C SER A 14 -2.26 16.52 6.61
N TYR A 15 -1.43 15.83 7.37
CA TYR A 15 -1.78 15.39 8.72
C TYR A 15 -0.68 15.81 9.68
N PRO A 16 -1.04 16.35 10.87
CA PRO A 16 -0.03 16.73 11.83
C PRO A 16 0.71 15.53 12.37
N ILE A 17 2.00 15.70 12.60
CA ILE A 17 2.86 14.65 13.15
C ILE A 17 3.13 14.99 14.60
N THR A 18 2.99 14.00 15.48
CA THR A 18 3.33 14.18 16.89
C THR A 18 4.83 14.49 16.99
N GLU A 19 5.15 15.53 17.76
CA GLU A 19 6.54 15.93 17.94
C GLU A 19 7.36 14.76 18.47
N GLY A 20 8.52 14.53 17.83
CA GLY A 20 9.38 13.44 18.21
C GLY A 20 9.01 12.09 17.61
N ALA A 21 7.94 12.02 16.81
CA ALA A 21 7.54 10.76 16.18
C ALA A 21 8.61 10.28 15.21
N GLY A 22 8.97 9.00 15.31
CA GLY A 22 9.90 8.41 14.39
C GLY A 22 9.23 8.00 13.09
N GLN A 23 10.06 7.53 12.16
CA GLN A 23 9.59 7.15 10.83
C GLN A 23 8.49 6.09 10.89
N ARG A 24 8.65 5.10 11.76
CA ARG A 24 7.67 4.02 11.84
C ARG A 24 6.33 4.52 12.36
N ALA A 25 6.35 5.40 13.35
CA ALA A 25 5.12 5.95 13.89
C ALA A 25 4.37 6.76 12.84
N ILE A 26 5.10 7.49 11.99
CA ILE A 26 4.49 8.27 10.91
C ILE A 26 3.87 7.33 9.88
N ALA A 27 4.59 6.28 9.51
CA ALA A 27 4.08 5.30 8.55
C ALA A 27 2.81 4.63 9.08
N ASP A 28 2.82 4.25 10.35
CA ASP A 28 1.65 3.62 10.97
C ASP A 28 0.45 4.57 10.99
N MET A 29 0.70 5.85 11.26
CA MET A 29 -0.36 6.84 11.26
C MET A 29 -1.01 6.94 9.88
N ILE A 30 -0.19 7.02 8.83
CA ILE A 30 -0.70 7.11 7.46
C ILE A 30 -1.49 5.85 7.12
N GLU A 31 -0.94 4.68 7.45
CA GLU A 31 -1.63 3.43 7.18
C GLU A 31 -2.99 3.40 7.86
N ASN A 32 -3.06 3.80 9.13
CA ASN A 32 -4.31 3.79 9.89
C ASN A 32 -5.35 4.72 9.30
N ILE A 33 -4.93 5.87 8.79
CA ILE A 33 -5.85 6.80 8.15
C ILE A 33 -6.51 6.14 6.94
N PHE A 34 -5.73 5.46 6.12
CA PHE A 34 -6.27 4.79 4.95
C PHE A 34 -7.15 3.59 5.32
N VAL A 35 -6.72 2.83 6.33
CA VAL A 35 -7.54 1.71 6.80
C VAL A 35 -8.89 2.21 7.30
N ASP A 36 -8.90 3.29 8.08
CA ASP A 36 -10.13 3.83 8.62
C ASP A 36 -11.06 4.33 7.51
N ASP A 37 -10.51 4.94 6.46
CA ASP A 37 -11.32 5.37 5.32
C ASP A 37 -11.99 4.17 4.64
N ILE A 38 -11.27 3.08 4.51
CA ILE A 38 -11.82 1.89 3.88
C ILE A 38 -12.86 1.24 4.78
N VAL A 39 -12.63 1.24 6.08
CA VAL A 39 -13.63 0.73 7.03
C VAL A 39 -14.90 1.57 6.95
N ASP A 40 -14.77 2.89 6.82
CA ASP A 40 -15.93 3.77 6.68
C ASP A 40 -16.74 3.47 5.42
N GLN A 41 -16.11 2.87 4.41
CA GLN A 41 -16.78 2.47 3.17
C GLN A 41 -17.33 1.06 3.24
N GLY A 42 -17.26 0.42 4.39
CA GLY A 42 -17.76 -0.95 4.57
C GLY A 42 -16.67 -2.00 4.70
N GLY A 43 -15.42 -1.57 4.76
CA GLY A 43 -14.29 -2.49 4.93
C GLY A 43 -14.28 -3.14 6.29
N VAL A 44 -13.58 -4.28 6.38
CA VAL A 44 -13.49 -5.08 7.59
C VAL A 44 -12.04 -5.30 7.93
N LYS A 45 -11.67 -4.97 9.17
CA LYS A 45 -10.31 -5.25 9.66
C LYS A 45 -10.14 -6.74 9.90
N PRO A 46 -8.93 -7.27 9.69
CA PRO A 46 -8.69 -8.68 9.97
C PRO A 46 -8.76 -8.96 11.47
N LYS A 47 -9.12 -10.18 11.81
CA LYS A 47 -9.21 -10.61 13.21
C LYS A 47 -7.87 -11.04 13.78
N SER A 48 -6.87 -11.22 12.92
CA SER A 48 -5.55 -11.69 13.31
C SER A 48 -4.51 -10.73 12.76
N VAL A 49 -3.38 -10.60 13.45
CA VAL A 49 -2.28 -9.77 12.98
C VAL A 49 -1.45 -10.47 11.90
N ARG A 50 -1.72 -11.74 11.64
CA ARG A 50 -0.93 -12.52 10.68
C ARG A 50 -1.71 -12.79 9.40
N THR A 51 -2.35 -11.77 8.88
CA THR A 51 -3.09 -11.90 7.63
C THR A 51 -2.32 -11.24 6.51
N ILE A 52 -2.78 -11.47 5.27
CA ILE A 52 -2.24 -10.80 4.11
C ILE A 52 -2.63 -9.34 4.12
N GLU A 53 -3.88 -9.09 4.47
CA GLU A 53 -4.46 -7.76 4.31
C GLU A 53 -4.38 -6.93 5.59
N ASP A 54 -4.38 -5.61 5.39
CA ASP A 54 -4.64 -4.66 6.46
C ASP A 54 -6.13 -4.45 6.65
N VAL A 55 -6.89 -4.63 5.57
CA VAL A 55 -8.34 -4.46 5.58
C VAL A 55 -8.90 -5.16 4.34
N SER A 56 -10.16 -5.60 4.40
CA SER A 56 -10.80 -6.18 3.22
C SER A 56 -12.08 -5.43 2.90
N LEU A 57 -12.42 -5.38 1.62
CA LEU A 57 -13.63 -4.72 1.15
C LEU A 57 -14.17 -5.49 -0.04
N ASN A 58 -15.41 -5.98 0.07
CA ASN A 58 -16.08 -6.69 -1.02
C ASN A 58 -15.24 -7.84 -1.57
N ASN A 59 -14.66 -8.64 -0.67
CA ASN A 59 -13.83 -9.81 -1.00
C ASN A 59 -12.49 -9.46 -1.64
N VAL A 60 -12.10 -8.20 -1.62
CA VAL A 60 -10.77 -7.78 -2.04
C VAL A 60 -9.93 -7.59 -0.79
N LEU A 61 -8.78 -8.27 -0.76
CA LEU A 61 -7.81 -8.08 0.31
C LEU A 61 -6.96 -6.87 -0.02
N ILE A 62 -6.84 -5.94 0.90
CA ILE A 62 -6.15 -4.67 0.66
C ILE A 62 -4.99 -4.54 1.63
N ASP A 63 -3.81 -4.31 1.08
CA ASP A 63 -2.60 -4.09 1.85
C ASP A 63 -2.08 -2.69 1.53
N ILE A 64 -1.84 -1.90 2.57
CA ILE A 64 -1.42 -0.52 2.40
C ILE A 64 0.08 -0.43 2.65
N LYS A 65 0.79 0.10 1.65
CA LYS A 65 2.24 0.30 1.73
C LYS A 65 2.51 1.79 1.68
N THR A 66 3.27 2.28 2.62
CA THR A 66 3.58 3.71 2.70
C THR A 66 5.04 3.94 2.43
N ARG A 67 5.36 5.12 1.89
CA ARG A 67 6.74 5.50 1.59
C ARG A 67 6.92 6.99 1.80
N ASP A 68 7.98 7.35 2.52
CA ASP A 68 8.42 8.73 2.63
C ASP A 68 9.26 9.03 1.39
N VAL A 69 8.80 9.96 0.55
CA VAL A 69 9.46 10.23 -0.73
C VAL A 69 10.84 10.84 -0.56
N ASN A 70 11.16 11.34 0.62
CA ASN A 70 12.48 11.93 0.88
C ASN A 70 13.51 10.90 1.29
N ARG A 71 13.13 9.63 1.36
CA ARG A 71 14.04 8.55 1.72
C ARG A 71 14.28 7.64 0.54
N SER A 72 15.39 6.88 0.61
CA SER A 72 15.73 5.92 -0.43
C SER A 72 14.64 4.85 -0.51
N PHE A 73 14.40 4.37 -1.72
CA PHE A 73 13.46 3.28 -1.94
C PHE A 73 13.98 2.00 -1.27
N SER A 74 13.15 1.36 -0.46
CA SER A 74 13.57 0.27 0.41
C SER A 74 13.10 -1.13 -0.03
N MET A 75 12.54 -1.29 -1.20
CA MET A 75 12.05 -2.57 -1.71
C MET A 75 11.10 -3.26 -0.73
N PRO A 76 9.89 -2.71 -0.54
CA PRO A 76 8.97 -3.29 0.42
C PRO A 76 8.57 -4.71 0.06
N ASN A 77 8.36 -5.54 1.07
CA ASN A 77 7.84 -6.89 0.88
C ASN A 77 6.36 -6.81 0.51
N LEU A 78 5.96 -7.57 -0.47
CA LEU A 78 4.57 -7.61 -0.88
C LEU A 78 3.88 -8.84 -0.28
N ILE A 79 4.23 -10.03 -0.74
CA ILE A 79 3.56 -11.24 -0.28
C ILE A 79 4.50 -12.43 -0.51
N SER A 80 4.43 -13.42 0.38
CA SER A 80 5.19 -14.65 0.14
C SER A 80 4.57 -15.43 -1.01
N ILE A 81 5.40 -16.14 -1.73
CA ILE A 81 4.93 -16.93 -2.86
C ILE A 81 3.94 -18.01 -2.38
N ASP A 82 4.19 -18.56 -1.20
CA ASP A 82 3.29 -19.56 -0.63
C ASP A 82 1.90 -18.99 -0.39
N ARG A 83 1.81 -17.80 0.20
CA ARG A 83 0.51 -17.15 0.43
C ARG A 83 -0.18 -16.78 -0.86
N LEU A 84 0.58 -16.30 -1.83
CA LEU A 84 0.02 -15.96 -3.13
C LEU A 84 -0.60 -17.19 -3.78
N ARG A 85 0.11 -18.30 -3.74
CA ARG A 85 -0.36 -19.55 -4.32
C ARG A 85 -1.62 -20.05 -3.63
N LYS A 86 -1.68 -19.94 -2.30
CA LYS A 86 -2.84 -20.39 -1.53
C LYS A 86 -4.05 -19.49 -1.71
N ASN A 87 -3.86 -18.27 -2.20
CA ASN A 87 -4.93 -17.28 -2.35
C ASN A 87 -5.12 -16.87 -3.80
N LYS A 88 -4.80 -17.76 -4.73
CA LYS A 88 -4.86 -17.44 -6.15
C LYS A 88 -6.25 -17.07 -6.65
N ASP A 89 -7.29 -17.48 -5.93
CA ASP A 89 -8.67 -17.18 -6.30
C ASP A 89 -9.18 -15.89 -5.68
N ARG A 90 -8.33 -15.18 -4.92
CA ARG A 90 -8.73 -13.95 -4.26
C ARG A 90 -8.04 -12.77 -4.92
N THR A 91 -8.69 -11.63 -4.86
CA THR A 91 -8.10 -10.39 -5.36
C THR A 91 -7.27 -9.76 -4.24
N ILE A 92 -6.01 -9.49 -4.53
CA ILE A 92 -5.11 -8.85 -3.58
C ILE A 92 -4.70 -7.51 -4.18
N ARG A 93 -5.04 -6.45 -3.48
CA ARG A 93 -4.80 -5.10 -3.97
C ARG A 93 -3.86 -4.36 -3.04
N TYR A 94 -2.90 -3.69 -3.63
CA TYR A 94 -1.98 -2.83 -2.89
C TYR A 94 -2.35 -1.38 -3.09
N VAL A 95 -2.36 -0.63 -2.01
CA VAL A 95 -2.52 0.82 -2.05
C VAL A 95 -1.16 1.39 -1.64
N PHE A 96 -0.45 1.95 -2.61
CA PHE A 96 0.86 2.54 -2.38
C PHE A 96 0.67 4.02 -2.10
N VAL A 97 1.05 4.44 -0.91
CA VAL A 97 0.87 5.81 -0.46
C VAL A 97 2.24 6.45 -0.30
N ASP A 98 2.51 7.42 -1.14
CA ASP A 98 3.74 8.21 -1.03
C ASP A 98 3.40 9.47 -0.26
N TYR A 99 4.21 9.81 0.74
CA TYR A 99 4.01 11.00 1.53
C TYR A 99 5.32 11.76 1.69
N GLU A 100 5.18 13.03 2.03
CA GLU A 100 6.31 13.93 2.24
C GLU A 100 6.17 14.53 3.62
N VAL A 101 7.26 14.54 4.38
CA VAL A 101 7.26 15.11 5.73
C VAL A 101 7.91 16.48 5.66
N LYS A 102 7.18 17.50 6.12
CA LYS A 102 7.67 18.87 6.13
C LYS A 102 6.87 19.66 7.15
N ASP A 103 7.58 20.48 7.94
CA ASP A 103 6.95 21.37 8.91
C ASP A 103 6.02 20.66 9.88
N ASN A 104 6.46 19.50 10.36
CA ASN A 104 5.70 18.66 11.31
C ASN A 104 4.38 18.16 10.74
N GLU A 105 4.30 18.03 9.43
CA GLU A 105 3.14 17.46 8.76
C GLU A 105 3.58 16.42 7.74
N ALA A 106 2.73 15.42 7.56
CA ALA A 106 2.89 14.44 6.48
C ALA A 106 1.83 14.73 5.43
N ARG A 107 2.27 15.04 4.21
CA ARG A 107 1.37 15.35 3.11
C ARG A 107 1.35 14.19 2.14
N ILE A 108 0.17 13.76 1.74
CA ILE A 108 0.00 12.68 0.79
C ILE A 108 0.27 13.23 -0.62
N VAL A 109 1.32 12.76 -1.27
CA VAL A 109 1.71 13.29 -2.58
C VAL A 109 1.31 12.37 -3.72
N LYS A 110 1.08 11.09 -3.45
CA LYS A 110 0.67 10.15 -4.50
C LYS A 110 0.02 8.94 -3.89
N VAL A 111 -1.08 8.48 -4.50
CA VAL A 111 -1.74 7.24 -4.12
C VAL A 111 -1.88 6.40 -5.39
N THR A 112 -1.33 5.20 -5.38
CA THR A 112 -1.39 4.29 -6.53
C THR A 112 -2.00 2.99 -6.05
N THR A 113 -3.01 2.51 -6.75
CA THR A 113 -3.69 1.26 -6.43
C THR A 113 -3.42 0.24 -7.52
N LYS A 114 -2.90 -0.92 -7.13
CA LYS A 114 -2.58 -1.99 -8.08
C LYS A 114 -2.94 -3.35 -7.50
N ASP A 115 -3.62 -4.17 -8.29
CA ASP A 115 -3.72 -5.59 -7.95
C ASP A 115 -2.35 -6.23 -8.13
N ILE A 116 -2.09 -7.31 -7.37
CA ILE A 116 -0.78 -7.98 -7.49
C ILE A 116 -0.49 -8.36 -8.94
N HIS A 117 -1.53 -8.70 -9.72
CA HIS A 117 -1.35 -9.10 -11.10
C HIS A 117 -1.16 -7.94 -12.06
N GLU A 118 -1.36 -6.72 -11.60
CA GLU A 118 -1.16 -5.52 -12.41
C GLU A 118 0.23 -4.93 -12.26
N ILE A 119 1.02 -5.44 -11.33
CA ILE A 119 2.38 -4.93 -11.11
C ILE A 119 3.29 -5.52 -12.19
N PRO A 120 3.99 -4.67 -12.96
CA PRO A 120 4.86 -5.18 -14.02
C PRO A 120 5.96 -6.07 -13.47
N TRP A 121 6.27 -7.14 -14.19
CA TRP A 121 7.30 -8.08 -13.76
C TRP A 121 8.64 -7.41 -13.52
N GLU A 122 8.97 -6.39 -14.29
CA GLU A 122 10.24 -5.70 -14.13
C GLU A 122 10.32 -4.92 -12.82
N CYS A 123 9.18 -4.72 -12.15
CA CYS A 123 9.15 -4.05 -10.86
C CYS A 123 9.20 -5.03 -9.69
N LEU A 124 9.25 -6.33 -9.96
CA LEU A 124 9.21 -7.35 -8.93
C LEU A 124 10.54 -8.06 -8.78
N ALA A 125 10.81 -8.52 -7.58
CA ALA A 125 11.97 -9.35 -7.29
C ALA A 125 11.54 -10.43 -6.30
N ILE A 126 12.28 -11.54 -6.29
CA ILE A 126 12.03 -12.62 -5.35
C ILE A 126 13.19 -12.65 -4.36
N GLN A 127 12.85 -12.50 -3.09
CA GLN A 127 13.83 -12.64 -2.04
C GLN A 127 14.02 -14.11 -1.74
N ASN A 128 15.26 -14.58 -1.78
CA ASN A 128 15.56 -16.01 -1.64
C ASN A 128 15.72 -16.48 -0.21
N LEU A 129 15.33 -15.68 0.75
CA LEU A 129 15.43 -16.08 2.15
C LEU A 129 14.13 -16.76 2.56
N GLY A 130 14.26 -17.96 3.14
CA GLY A 130 13.10 -18.68 3.63
C GLY A 130 12.17 -19.14 2.52
N LEU A 131 10.92 -18.76 2.58
CA LEU A 131 9.87 -19.31 1.72
C LEU A 131 9.69 -18.57 0.40
N GLY A 132 10.56 -17.61 0.11
CA GLY A 132 10.41 -16.82 -1.10
C GLY A 132 9.39 -15.71 -0.89
N GLN A 133 9.84 -14.47 -0.94
CA GLN A 133 9.01 -13.31 -0.72
C GLN A 133 9.07 -12.43 -1.95
N LEU A 134 7.91 -12.08 -2.51
CA LEU A 134 7.87 -11.10 -3.58
C LEU A 134 8.11 -9.72 -2.99
N GLN A 135 8.95 -8.96 -3.63
CA GLN A 135 9.27 -7.59 -3.23
C GLN A 135 9.03 -6.67 -4.41
N LEU A 136 8.66 -5.44 -4.09
CA LEU A 136 8.62 -4.40 -5.10
C LEU A 136 10.05 -3.89 -5.27
N ALA A 137 10.68 -4.25 -6.38
CA ALA A 137 12.10 -3.96 -6.61
C ALA A 137 12.34 -2.54 -7.13
N LYS A 138 11.33 -1.94 -7.76
CA LYS A 138 11.42 -0.60 -8.34
C LYS A 138 10.17 0.17 -8.01
N GLU A 139 10.30 1.49 -7.92
CA GLU A 139 9.14 2.33 -7.74
C GLU A 139 8.18 2.15 -8.92
N ILE A 140 6.89 2.13 -8.61
CA ILE A 140 5.87 2.18 -9.63
C ILE A 140 5.72 3.65 -9.99
N ASN A 141 6.13 4.03 -11.19
CA ASN A 141 6.10 5.42 -11.59
C ASN A 141 4.81 5.72 -12.37
N ALA A 142 4.69 6.96 -12.80
CA ALA A 142 3.46 7.41 -13.46
C ALA A 142 3.11 6.60 -14.69
N SER A 143 4.10 6.02 -15.36
CA SER A 143 3.82 5.24 -16.57
C SER A 143 3.17 3.90 -16.26
N TYR A 144 3.14 3.49 -14.98
CA TYR A 144 2.56 2.21 -14.59
C TYR A 144 1.28 2.33 -13.81
N ASP A 145 0.84 3.52 -13.50
CA ASP A 145 -0.32 3.68 -12.61
C ASP A 145 -1.65 3.70 -13.35
N GLY A 146 -1.62 3.48 -14.64
CA GLY A 146 -2.83 3.40 -15.45
C GLY A 146 -3.28 4.72 -16.01
N SER A 147 -2.84 5.83 -15.48
CA SER A 147 -3.31 7.13 -15.93
C SER A 147 -2.78 7.46 -17.32
N LYS A 148 -1.69 6.84 -17.72
CA LYS A 148 -1.06 7.13 -19.01
C LYS A 148 -1.49 6.20 -20.12
N GLU A 149 -2.15 5.13 -19.78
CA GLU A 149 -2.64 4.21 -20.79
C GLU A 149 -3.96 4.63 -21.38
N GLU A 150 -4.54 5.65 -20.86
CA GLU A 150 -5.82 6.14 -21.37
C GLU A 150 -5.69 6.87 -22.71
#